data_ab15a5efaf0ef9b6460b28e938d131de
#
_entry.id   ab15a5efaf0ef9b6460b28e938d131de
#
_cell.length_a   1.000
_cell.length_b   1.000
_cell.length_c   1.000
_cell.angle_alpha   90.00
_cell.angle_beta   90.00
_cell.angle_gamma   90.00
#
_symmetry.space_group_name_H-M   'P 1'
#
loop_
_entity.id
_entity.type
_entity.pdbx_description
1 polymer ?
#
loop_
_entity_poly.entity_id
_entity_poly.type
_entity_poly.pdbx_seq_one_letter_code
_entity_poly.pdbx_strand_id
1 'polypeptide(L)' 'SVQVSSYIPGRIRLYSKRLIGNAGLCRQVYTYISSYHEIDSVEVNVVTGSVLIKYQPGLLRTNHELAKVEQYVVKHIERR' A
#
# COMPACT_ATOMS: atom_id res chain seq x y z
N SER A 1 9.60 -4.01 9.35
CA SER A 1 8.29 -3.44 9.61
C SER A 1 7.89 -2.50 8.47
N VAL A 2 6.61 -2.21 8.38
CA VAL A 2 6.06 -1.35 7.33
C VAL A 2 5.71 0.00 7.93
N GLN A 3 6.09 1.06 7.23
CA GLN A 3 5.78 2.43 7.65
C GLN A 3 4.85 3.07 6.64
N VAL A 4 3.95 3.93 7.11
CA VAL A 4 3.09 4.72 6.25
C VAL A 4 3.78 6.04 5.98
N SER A 5 4.23 6.27 4.76
CA SER A 5 4.97 7.48 4.44
C SER A 5 4.06 8.62 3.99
N SER A 6 2.93 8.33 3.36
CA SER A 6 1.95 9.37 3.05
C SER A 6 0.58 8.74 2.81
N TYR A 7 -0.45 9.53 3.04
CA TYR A 7 -1.83 9.10 2.84
C TYR A 7 -2.71 10.29 2.45
N ILE A 8 -3.45 10.11 1.39
CA ILE A 8 -4.68 10.87 1.12
C ILE A 8 -5.71 9.84 0.67
N PRO A 9 -7.00 10.12 0.80
CA PRO A 9 -8.01 9.16 0.32
C PRO A 9 -7.77 8.84 -1.15
N GLY A 10 -7.62 7.56 -1.45
CA GLY A 10 -7.35 7.09 -2.80
C GLY A 10 -5.87 6.91 -3.14
N ARG A 11 -4.95 7.29 -2.24
CA ARG A 11 -3.53 7.16 -2.53
C ARG A 11 -2.75 6.91 -1.25
N ILE A 12 -2.17 5.71 -1.15
CA ILE A 12 -1.39 5.29 0.02
C ILE A 12 0.04 5.03 -0.43
N ARG A 13 1.00 5.59 0.30
CA ARG A 13 2.41 5.24 0.11
C ARG A 13 2.94 4.59 1.37
N LEU A 14 3.46 3.39 1.21
CA LEU A 14 4.10 2.63 2.28
C LEU A 14 5.58 2.51 2.00
N TYR A 15 6.33 2.13 3.03
CA TYR A 15 7.77 1.93 2.93
C TYR A 15 8.19 0.77 3.83
N SER A 16 9.10 -0.06 3.31
CA SER A 16 9.71 -1.12 4.11
C SER A 16 11.12 -1.36 3.63
N LYS A 17 12.08 -1.35 4.56
CA LYS A 17 13.46 -1.70 4.25
C LYS A 17 13.58 -3.10 3.68
N ARG A 18 12.68 -3.99 4.06
CA ARG A 18 12.74 -5.39 3.62
C ARG A 18 12.55 -5.55 2.12
N LEU A 19 11.94 -4.56 1.49
CA LEU A 19 11.74 -4.59 0.05
C LEU A 19 12.97 -4.15 -0.73
N ILE A 20 13.87 -3.39 -0.10
CA ILE A 20 15.05 -2.85 -0.79
C ILE A 20 15.94 -4.00 -1.23
N GLY A 21 16.22 -4.06 -2.54
CA GLY A 21 17.08 -5.09 -3.11
C GLY A 21 16.47 -6.48 -3.12
N ASN A 22 15.19 -6.62 -2.79
CA ASN A 22 14.53 -7.93 -2.69
C ASN A 22 13.46 -8.05 -3.77
N ALA A 23 13.88 -8.40 -4.98
CA ALA A 23 12.98 -8.48 -6.13
C ALA A 23 11.87 -9.51 -5.92
N GLY A 24 12.18 -10.63 -5.27
CA GLY A 24 11.20 -11.67 -5.02
C GLY A 24 10.08 -11.19 -4.11
N LEU A 25 10.45 -10.53 -3.02
CA LEU A 25 9.45 -9.99 -2.09
C LEU A 25 8.62 -8.87 -2.74
N CYS A 26 9.28 -8.01 -3.53
CA CYS A 26 8.58 -6.96 -4.27
C CYS A 26 7.52 -7.56 -5.19
N ARG A 27 7.86 -8.64 -5.89
CA ARG A 27 6.91 -9.31 -6.78
C ARG A 27 5.74 -9.90 -6.01
N GLN A 28 6.01 -10.50 -4.85
CA GLN A 28 4.96 -11.06 -4.01
C GLN A 28 4.00 -9.98 -3.53
N VAL A 29 4.53 -8.86 -3.08
CA VAL A 29 3.71 -7.73 -2.62
C VAL A 29 2.86 -7.18 -3.75
N TYR A 30 3.49 -6.98 -4.92
CA TYR A 30 2.78 -6.50 -6.10
C TYR A 30 1.63 -7.43 -6.47
N THR A 31 1.92 -8.73 -6.55
CA THR A 31 0.91 -9.72 -6.95
C THR A 31 -0.25 -9.76 -5.96
N TYR A 32 0.08 -9.72 -4.67
CA TYR A 32 -0.95 -9.80 -3.64
C TYR A 32 -1.89 -8.59 -3.69
N ILE A 33 -1.32 -7.40 -3.72
CA ILE A 33 -2.14 -6.17 -3.69
C ILE A 33 -2.91 -6.01 -4.99
N SER A 34 -2.27 -6.27 -6.13
CA SER A 34 -2.92 -6.09 -7.43
C SER A 34 -4.01 -7.13 -7.70
N SER A 35 -4.07 -8.20 -6.88
CA SER A 35 -5.12 -9.20 -7.02
C SER A 35 -6.49 -8.69 -6.57
N TYR A 36 -6.54 -7.61 -5.79
CA TYR A 36 -7.81 -7.04 -5.34
C TYR A 36 -8.38 -6.14 -6.44
N HIS A 37 -9.61 -6.44 -6.88
CA HIS A 37 -10.20 -5.64 -7.96
C HIS A 37 -10.52 -4.21 -7.52
N GLU A 38 -10.55 -3.95 -6.21
CA GLU A 38 -10.82 -2.62 -5.68
C GLU A 38 -9.59 -1.70 -5.76
N ILE A 39 -8.44 -2.26 -6.13
CA ILE A 39 -7.19 -1.50 -6.26
C ILE A 39 -7.00 -1.12 -7.73
N ASP A 40 -6.81 0.17 -8.01
CA ASP A 40 -6.61 0.65 -9.38
C ASP A 40 -5.21 0.33 -9.88
N SER A 41 -4.20 0.61 -9.05
CA SER A 41 -2.82 0.34 -9.42
C SER A 41 -1.94 0.21 -8.19
N VAL A 42 -0.84 -0.52 -8.34
CA VAL A 42 0.17 -0.65 -7.31
C VAL A 42 1.53 -0.59 -7.98
N GLU A 43 2.46 0.15 -7.37
CA GLU A 43 3.84 0.24 -7.83
C GLU A 43 4.75 -0.07 -6.67
N VAL A 44 5.66 -1.02 -6.86
CA VAL A 44 6.63 -1.40 -5.84
C VAL A 44 8.02 -1.08 -6.37
N ASN A 45 8.78 -0.28 -5.61
CA ASN A 45 10.10 0.16 -6.02
C ASN A 45 11.16 -0.58 -5.22
N VAL A 46 11.92 -1.45 -5.90
CA VAL A 46 12.92 -2.30 -5.26
C VAL A 46 14.11 -1.48 -4.77
N VAL A 47 14.34 -0.30 -5.34
CA VAL A 47 15.47 0.54 -4.95
C VAL A 47 15.18 1.29 -3.66
N THR A 48 13.97 1.82 -3.52
CA THR A 48 13.61 2.65 -2.37
C THR A 48 12.83 1.90 -1.30
N GLY A 49 12.25 0.75 -1.63
CA GLY A 49 11.40 0.01 -0.72
C GLY A 49 10.01 0.59 -0.58
N SER A 50 9.60 1.44 -1.51
CA SER A 50 8.28 2.09 -1.43
C SER A 50 7.22 1.31 -2.20
N VAL A 51 5.98 1.42 -1.72
CA VAL A 51 4.81 0.83 -2.34
C VAL A 51 3.78 1.94 -2.49
N LEU A 52 3.39 2.22 -3.73
CA LEU A 52 2.37 3.23 -4.00
C LEU A 52 1.10 2.55 -4.48
N ILE A 53 0.01 2.78 -3.75
CA ILE A 53 -1.28 2.14 -4.01
C ILE A 53 -2.29 3.22 -4.35
N LYS A 54 -2.96 3.07 -5.49
CA LYS A 54 -4.02 3.99 -5.92
C LYS A 54 -5.33 3.22 -6.01
N TYR A 55 -6.39 3.85 -5.54
CA TYR A 55 -7.70 3.21 -5.47
C TYR A 55 -8.79 4.27 -5.40
N GLN A 56 -10.04 3.85 -5.60
CA GLN A 56 -11.21 4.71 -5.41
C GLN A 56 -11.75 4.43 -4.00
N PRO A 57 -11.77 5.43 -3.11
CA PRO A 57 -12.16 5.18 -1.72
C PRO A 57 -13.52 4.53 -1.56
N GLY A 58 -14.52 4.96 -2.32
CA GLY A 58 -15.86 4.39 -2.24
C GLY A 58 -15.87 2.91 -2.55
N LEU A 59 -15.15 2.53 -3.59
CA LEU A 59 -15.08 1.12 -3.99
C LEU A 59 -14.27 0.30 -3.01
N LEU A 60 -13.10 0.81 -2.59
CA LEU A 60 -12.26 0.08 -1.65
C LEU A 60 -13.01 -0.24 -0.37
N ARG A 61 -13.81 0.71 0.13
CA ARG A 61 -14.51 0.56 1.41
C ARG A 61 -15.66 -0.43 1.35
N THR A 62 -16.06 -0.89 0.16
CA THR A 62 -17.02 -1.98 0.06
C THR A 62 -16.39 -3.31 0.45
N ASN A 63 -15.07 -3.41 0.42
CA ASN A 63 -14.35 -4.58 0.89
C ASN A 63 -13.98 -4.35 2.36
N HIS A 64 -14.63 -5.12 3.26
CA HIS A 64 -14.49 -4.92 4.70
C HIS A 64 -13.04 -5.00 5.17
N GLU A 65 -12.28 -5.95 4.62
CA GLU A 65 -10.88 -6.13 4.97
C GLU A 65 -10.03 -4.94 4.55
N LEU A 66 -10.24 -4.46 3.32
CA LEU A 66 -9.50 -3.33 2.81
C LEU A 66 -9.87 -2.04 3.54
N ALA A 67 -11.13 -1.91 3.94
CA ALA A 67 -11.55 -0.76 4.74
C ALA A 67 -10.79 -0.71 6.06
N LYS A 68 -10.57 -1.86 6.69
CA LYS A 68 -9.79 -1.93 7.93
C LYS A 68 -8.34 -1.54 7.70
N VAL A 69 -7.77 -1.97 6.57
CA VAL A 69 -6.39 -1.62 6.23
C VAL A 69 -6.28 -0.10 6.05
N GLU A 70 -7.23 0.50 5.36
CA GLU A 70 -7.21 1.95 5.19
C GLU A 70 -7.29 2.67 6.53
N GLN A 71 -8.13 2.19 7.46
CA GLN A 71 -8.23 2.78 8.78
C GLN A 71 -6.92 2.67 9.55
N TYR A 72 -6.25 1.52 9.43
CA TYR A 72 -4.93 1.34 10.03
C TYR A 72 -3.94 2.37 9.48
N VAL A 73 -3.95 2.56 8.16
CA VAL A 73 -3.05 3.52 7.51
C VAL A 73 -3.30 4.92 8.03
N VAL A 74 -4.56 5.33 8.14
CA VAL A 74 -4.91 6.66 8.63
C VAL A 74 -4.39 6.88 10.05
N LYS A 75 -4.47 5.86 10.89
CA LYS A 75 -4.02 5.97 12.29
C LYS A 75 -2.51 6.00 12.42
N HIS A 76 -1.79 5.44 11.47
CA HIS A 76 -0.34 5.23 11.59
C HIS A 76 0.47 6.07 10.64
N ILE A 77 -0.17 7.05 9.99
CA ILE A 77 0.60 7.95 9.14
C ILE A 77 1.57 8.76 9.99
N GLU A 78 2.79 8.88 9.50
CA GLU A 78 3.82 9.64 10.20
C GLU A 78 3.49 11.11 10.23
N ARG A 79 3.77 11.74 11.36
CA ARG A 79 3.59 13.18 11.53
C ARG A 79 4.92 13.80 11.86
N ARG A 80 5.09 15.00 11.40
CA ARG A 80 6.31 15.75 11.61
C ARG A 80 6.06 16.97 12.46
#